data_adc4cdb76853c9b17c84e5a559e82edf
#
_entry.id   adc4cdb76853c9b17c84e5a559e82edf
#
_cell.length_a   1.000
_cell.length_b   1.000
_cell.length_c   1.000
_cell.angle_alpha   90.00
_cell.angle_beta   90.00
_cell.angle_gamma   90.00
#
_symmetry.space_group_name_H-M   'P 1'
#
loop_
_entity.id
_entity.type
_entity.pdbx_description
1 polymer ?
#
loop_
_entity_poly.entity_id
_entity_poly.type
_entity_poly.pdbx_seq_one_letter_code
_entity_poly.pdbx_strand_id
1 'polypeptide(L)'
;MATMTTTVEAQPVAEPSSMRSVPGTLNVPVAKFPPPSRKDLSVDAEEVASSIVEAFNSAVSKNDLSAVSSLFAQDDGFRLKSIAIDRTSEFRSPKAMHIDNLDQVLGVQFFFTLETKIGTGQGLARLTEVGDGQWKFFTFYTSLGELKGHEELINERRPKGVEHGGQVGRKNWAERREMASEYQNGADPTVVVIGAGQAGLTAATRLKMLGIEALLIDQNERVGDNWRQRYHQLVLHDPVWYDKLPYMDFPPSWPIFTPKDKLAQFFESYATLLELNVWTSTSITSADWDKKTQSWTVTVTRKKGDSTETRTLHPRHVIQATGHSGKKNVPDIKGMSDFKGSRICHSSEFSAALEEQGRLGKKAAIIGSCNSAHDIAHDFVEKGYHVTIVQRSTTHVVSSKAVSEIALGRLFHEGGPSVEDADLFLHGLPAPVQKAINIQTTKLCAKLDKDMLVGLNKAGFKTDMGSDEAGLLFKYFQRGGGYYIDVGAAKLIADGEIKVKQGQEISEVLPYGIRFEDGSELEADEIVYATGYQNMRTQSQIIFGDKVASKLQNVWGFNEESEMKTMWQDSGHPGFWFHGGNLAICRFYSKLLALQIKGLETGLYRYGDF
;
A
#
# COMPACT_ATOMS: atom_id res chain seq x y z
N MET A 1 -21.40 47.59 14.82
CA MET A 1 -20.76 46.67 13.87
C MET A 1 -20.77 45.28 14.53
N ALA A 2 -21.69 44.45 14.10
CA ALA A 2 -21.85 43.10 14.68
C ALA A 2 -20.96 42.13 13.89
N THR A 3 -20.02 41.53 14.56
CA THR A 3 -19.16 40.45 14.05
C THR A 3 -19.99 39.18 13.92
N MET A 4 -20.30 38.79 12.69
CA MET A 4 -20.85 37.47 12.41
C MET A 4 -19.75 36.42 12.59
N THR A 5 -19.84 35.66 13.64
CA THR A 5 -19.11 34.40 13.83
C THR A 5 -19.83 33.30 13.03
N THR A 6 -19.28 32.96 11.87
CA THR A 6 -19.69 31.75 11.13
C THR A 6 -19.16 30.53 11.89
N THR A 7 -20.04 29.88 12.60
CA THR A 7 -19.82 28.52 13.12
C THR A 7 -19.83 27.58 11.90
N VAL A 8 -18.65 27.06 11.55
CA VAL A 8 -18.55 25.91 10.63
C VAL A 8 -19.08 24.70 11.38
N GLU A 9 -20.30 24.29 11.08
CA GLU A 9 -20.85 23.03 11.56
C GLU A 9 -19.95 21.89 11.04
N ALA A 10 -19.42 21.10 11.97
CA ALA A 10 -18.68 19.89 11.66
C ALA A 10 -19.62 18.93 10.91
N GLN A 11 -19.33 18.64 9.65
CA GLN A 11 -20.06 17.61 8.92
C GLN A 11 -19.96 16.28 9.66
N PRO A 12 -21.08 15.59 9.88
CA PRO A 12 -21.06 14.28 10.54
C PRO A 12 -20.18 13.32 9.74
N VAL A 13 -19.35 12.55 10.43
CA VAL A 13 -18.57 11.45 9.86
C VAL A 13 -19.55 10.55 9.10
N ALA A 14 -19.46 10.52 7.77
CA ALA A 14 -20.35 9.71 6.96
C ALA A 14 -20.31 8.25 7.44
N GLU A 15 -21.48 7.69 7.70
CA GLU A 15 -21.62 6.32 8.15
C GLU A 15 -21.03 5.32 7.15
N PRO A 16 -20.61 4.12 7.59
CA PRO A 16 -19.97 3.09 6.77
C PRO A 16 -20.77 2.63 5.53
N SER A 17 -22.06 2.93 5.47
CA SER A 17 -22.96 2.60 4.34
C SER A 17 -22.58 3.26 3.01
N SER A 18 -21.78 4.32 3.00
CA SER A 18 -21.34 5.00 1.78
C SER A 18 -20.16 4.30 1.06
N MET A 19 -19.59 3.24 1.61
CA MET A 19 -18.59 2.40 0.94
C MET A 19 -19.18 1.44 -0.10
N ARG A 20 -20.47 1.41 -0.31
CA ARG A 20 -21.11 0.74 -1.44
C ARG A 20 -20.90 1.58 -2.70
N SER A 21 -19.65 1.59 -3.24
CA SER A 21 -19.53 1.97 -4.64
C SER A 21 -20.42 1.04 -5.43
N VAL A 22 -21.29 1.61 -6.25
CA VAL A 22 -22.03 0.82 -7.24
C VAL A 22 -21.01 -0.10 -7.90
N PRO A 23 -21.21 -1.43 -7.91
CA PRO A 23 -20.25 -2.31 -8.54
C PRO A 23 -20.02 -1.82 -9.96
N GLY A 24 -18.81 -1.41 -10.28
CA GLY A 24 -18.43 -1.11 -11.63
C GLY A 24 -17.86 0.27 -11.94
N THR A 25 -17.87 1.27 -11.06
CA THR A 25 -17.38 2.60 -11.43
C THR A 25 -16.22 3.09 -10.57
N LEU A 26 -15.20 3.65 -11.24
CA LEU A 26 -14.11 4.40 -10.65
C LEU A 26 -14.20 5.85 -11.14
N ASN A 27 -13.85 6.80 -10.29
CA ASN A 27 -13.76 8.22 -10.69
C ASN A 27 -12.50 8.54 -11.52
N VAL A 28 -11.69 7.55 -11.87
CA VAL A 28 -10.55 7.68 -12.76
C VAL A 28 -10.98 7.45 -14.20
N PRO A 29 -10.78 8.39 -15.14
CA PRO A 29 -11.08 8.18 -16.53
C PRO A 29 -10.17 7.10 -17.14
N VAL A 30 -10.57 6.57 -18.30
CA VAL A 30 -9.73 5.68 -19.09
C VAL A 30 -9.02 6.51 -20.14
N ALA A 31 -7.68 6.53 -20.14
CA ALA A 31 -6.91 7.18 -21.19
C ALA A 31 -7.10 6.45 -22.52
N LYS A 32 -7.13 7.22 -23.61
CA LYS A 32 -7.10 6.69 -24.97
C LYS A 32 -5.64 6.62 -25.41
N PHE A 33 -5.20 5.45 -25.84
CA PHE A 33 -3.92 5.33 -26.53
C PHE A 33 -4.00 6.06 -27.88
N PRO A 34 -2.87 6.66 -28.33
CA PRO A 34 -2.82 7.24 -29.67
C PRO A 34 -3.04 6.16 -30.73
N PRO A 35 -3.56 6.50 -31.91
CA PRO A 35 -3.68 5.55 -33.01
C PRO A 35 -2.31 5.01 -33.41
N PRO A 36 -2.20 3.75 -33.83
CA PRO A 36 -0.94 3.17 -34.31
C PRO A 36 -0.43 3.95 -35.52
N SER A 37 0.77 4.52 -35.43
CA SER A 37 1.40 5.24 -36.52
C SER A 37 2.33 4.35 -37.36
N ARG A 38 2.92 3.32 -36.71
CA ARG A 38 3.81 2.33 -37.34
C ARG A 38 3.52 0.93 -36.80
N LYS A 39 3.90 -0.08 -37.61
CA LYS A 39 3.77 -1.49 -37.24
C LYS A 39 5.10 -2.16 -36.87
N ASP A 40 6.22 -1.51 -37.14
CA ASP A 40 7.54 -2.05 -36.90
C ASP A 40 8.32 -1.28 -35.83
N LEU A 41 9.30 -1.93 -35.24
CA LEU A 41 10.19 -1.39 -34.21
C LEU A 41 11.46 -0.76 -34.82
N SER A 42 11.47 -0.40 -36.11
CA SER A 42 12.64 0.12 -36.82
C SER A 42 12.99 1.58 -36.51
N VAL A 43 12.49 2.10 -35.40
CA VAL A 43 12.76 3.47 -34.95
C VAL A 43 14.09 3.53 -34.22
N ASP A 44 14.94 4.50 -34.56
CA ASP A 44 16.10 4.85 -33.74
C ASP A 44 15.61 5.56 -32.45
N ALA A 45 15.45 4.77 -31.40
CA ALA A 45 14.94 5.25 -30.10
C ALA A 45 15.90 6.24 -29.43
N GLU A 46 17.21 6.09 -29.67
CA GLU A 46 18.24 6.97 -29.11
C GLU A 46 18.17 8.35 -29.77
N GLU A 47 18.04 8.42 -31.10
CA GLU A 47 17.91 9.67 -31.84
C GLU A 47 16.64 10.41 -31.45
N VAL A 48 15.50 9.70 -31.39
CA VAL A 48 14.21 10.28 -31.00
C VAL A 48 14.25 10.82 -29.57
N ALA A 49 14.77 10.04 -28.62
CA ALA A 49 14.85 10.47 -27.23
C ALA A 49 15.79 11.68 -27.06
N SER A 50 16.97 11.65 -27.70
CA SER A 50 17.96 12.74 -27.66
C SER A 50 17.39 14.04 -28.21
N SER A 51 16.74 14.01 -29.37
CA SER A 51 16.12 15.17 -30.01
C SER A 51 15.05 15.82 -29.13
N ILE A 52 14.19 15.02 -28.52
CA ILE A 52 13.15 15.51 -27.59
C ILE A 52 13.74 16.13 -26.32
N VAL A 53 14.77 15.48 -25.72
CA VAL A 53 15.45 15.99 -24.52
C VAL A 53 16.15 17.32 -24.80
N GLU A 54 16.83 17.47 -25.94
CA GLU A 54 17.47 18.72 -26.36
C GLU A 54 16.44 19.82 -26.55
N ALA A 55 15.33 19.56 -27.25
CA ALA A 55 14.24 20.51 -27.44
C ALA A 55 13.64 20.95 -26.10
N PHE A 56 13.41 19.99 -25.20
CA PHE A 56 12.90 20.25 -23.86
C PHE A 56 13.85 21.14 -23.04
N ASN A 57 15.11 20.79 -22.94
CA ASN A 57 16.11 21.56 -22.19
C ASN A 57 16.29 22.98 -22.78
N SER A 58 16.25 23.12 -24.11
CA SER A 58 16.28 24.43 -24.77
C SER A 58 15.09 25.30 -24.39
N ALA A 59 13.89 24.74 -24.38
CA ALA A 59 12.67 25.46 -23.98
C ALA A 59 12.73 25.87 -22.49
N VAL A 60 13.14 24.96 -21.60
CA VAL A 60 13.31 25.25 -20.17
C VAL A 60 14.34 26.34 -19.92
N SER A 61 15.51 26.29 -20.59
CA SER A 61 16.58 27.26 -20.41
C SER A 61 16.20 28.68 -20.89
N LYS A 62 15.33 28.77 -21.89
CA LYS A 62 14.80 30.03 -22.42
C LYS A 62 13.59 30.55 -21.65
N ASN A 63 13.13 29.81 -20.65
CA ASN A 63 11.87 30.05 -19.94
C ASN A 63 10.67 30.21 -20.90
N ASP A 64 10.72 29.46 -22.02
CA ASP A 64 9.65 29.44 -23.03
C ASP A 64 8.51 28.55 -22.54
N LEU A 65 7.69 29.11 -21.67
CA LEU A 65 6.55 28.42 -21.09
C LEU A 65 5.51 28.01 -22.14
N SER A 66 5.48 28.66 -23.30
CA SER A 66 4.56 28.26 -24.38
C SER A 66 5.00 26.96 -25.05
N ALA A 67 6.31 26.75 -25.19
CA ALA A 67 6.87 25.50 -25.69
C ALA A 67 6.81 24.39 -24.63
N VAL A 68 6.94 24.74 -23.34
CA VAL A 68 6.85 23.79 -22.21
C VAL A 68 5.39 23.57 -21.79
N SER A 69 4.53 24.59 -21.79
CA SER A 69 3.12 24.50 -21.34
C SER A 69 2.25 23.60 -22.23
N SER A 70 2.67 23.32 -23.45
CA SER A 70 2.08 22.24 -24.23
C SER A 70 2.39 20.84 -23.65
N LEU A 71 3.26 20.73 -22.66
CA LEU A 71 3.80 19.51 -22.07
C LEU A 71 3.52 19.35 -20.59
N PHE A 72 3.26 20.48 -19.85
CA PHE A 72 3.04 20.46 -18.40
C PHE A 72 1.93 21.41 -17.99
N ALA A 73 1.12 20.97 -17.00
CA ALA A 73 0.30 21.91 -16.24
C ALA A 73 1.21 22.85 -15.44
N GLN A 74 0.83 24.11 -15.34
CA GLN A 74 1.60 25.13 -14.63
C GLN A 74 1.73 24.75 -13.15
N ASP A 75 2.97 24.53 -12.70
CA ASP A 75 3.31 24.55 -11.28
C ASP A 75 4.73 25.12 -11.10
N ASP A 76 4.83 26.18 -10.30
CA ASP A 76 6.10 26.82 -9.95
C ASP A 76 6.94 26.01 -8.95
N GLY A 77 6.40 24.90 -8.39
CA GLY A 77 6.97 24.19 -7.26
C GLY A 77 8.31 23.50 -7.55
N PHE A 78 8.44 22.82 -8.66
CA PHE A 78 9.61 21.96 -8.94
C PHE A 78 10.84 22.72 -9.44
N ARG A 79 10.67 23.84 -10.11
CA ARG A 79 11.75 24.66 -10.71
C ARG A 79 12.79 23.78 -11.41
N LEU A 80 12.32 22.96 -12.34
CA LEU A 80 13.14 22.06 -13.15
C LEU A 80 14.19 22.85 -13.91
N LYS A 81 15.46 22.42 -13.86
CA LYS A 81 16.57 23.02 -14.56
C LYS A 81 16.90 22.30 -15.85
N SER A 82 16.98 20.99 -15.77
CA SER A 82 17.35 20.14 -16.90
C SER A 82 16.96 18.69 -16.67
N ILE A 83 16.86 17.94 -17.77
CA ILE A 83 16.80 16.48 -17.78
C ILE A 83 17.94 15.92 -18.63
N ALA A 84 18.39 14.70 -18.33
CA ALA A 84 19.37 13.98 -19.12
C ALA A 84 18.96 12.51 -19.25
N ILE A 85 19.07 11.94 -20.46
CA ILE A 85 18.76 10.52 -20.68
C ILE A 85 19.64 9.66 -19.76
N ASP A 86 19.02 8.73 -19.05
CA ASP A 86 19.72 7.77 -18.20
C ASP A 86 20.09 6.52 -18.99
N ARG A 87 21.40 6.28 -19.12
CA ARG A 87 21.99 5.13 -19.82
C ARG A 87 22.75 4.19 -18.88
N THR A 88 22.47 4.26 -17.58
CA THR A 88 23.19 3.45 -16.58
C THR A 88 22.89 1.96 -16.67
N SER A 89 21.80 1.58 -17.34
CA SER A 89 21.49 0.19 -17.66
C SER A 89 20.79 0.09 -19.01
N GLU A 90 20.79 -1.12 -19.58
CA GLU A 90 20.03 -1.41 -20.79
C GLU A 90 18.53 -1.18 -20.60
N PHE A 91 18.00 -1.47 -19.41
CA PHE A 91 16.58 -1.26 -19.08
C PHE A 91 16.21 0.23 -19.10
N ARG A 92 17.11 1.11 -18.69
CA ARG A 92 16.88 2.57 -18.60
C ARG A 92 17.10 3.30 -19.92
N SER A 93 17.95 2.76 -20.79
CA SER A 93 18.28 3.35 -22.09
C SER A 93 17.04 3.47 -23.00
N PRO A 94 17.05 4.41 -23.96
CA PRO A 94 15.95 4.55 -24.92
C PRO A 94 15.65 3.26 -25.68
N LYS A 95 14.37 2.90 -25.72
CA LYS A 95 13.89 1.70 -26.41
C LYS A 95 12.63 1.97 -27.21
N ALA A 96 12.59 1.49 -28.44
CA ALA A 96 11.35 1.34 -29.18
C ALA A 96 10.61 0.11 -28.62
N MET A 97 9.36 0.31 -28.19
CA MET A 97 8.56 -0.75 -27.59
C MET A 97 7.07 -0.46 -27.75
N HIS A 98 6.26 -1.47 -27.55
CA HIS A 98 4.83 -1.23 -27.40
C HIS A 98 4.53 -0.64 -26.01
N ILE A 99 3.80 0.47 -26.01
CA ILE A 99 3.44 1.21 -24.79
C ILE A 99 2.09 0.77 -24.19
N ASP A 100 1.43 -0.20 -24.83
CA ASP A 100 0.21 -0.87 -24.38
C ASP A 100 0.45 -2.38 -24.22
N ASN A 101 -0.47 -3.08 -23.53
CA ASN A 101 -0.34 -4.52 -23.26
C ASN A 101 -0.92 -5.42 -24.37
N LEU A 102 -1.41 -4.85 -25.47
CA LEU A 102 -1.93 -5.58 -26.62
C LEU A 102 -0.98 -5.55 -27.83
N ASP A 103 0.20 -4.96 -27.64
CA ASP A 103 1.22 -4.78 -28.69
C ASP A 103 0.69 -4.05 -29.94
N GLN A 104 -0.16 -3.04 -29.73
CA GLN A 104 -0.81 -2.29 -30.81
C GLN A 104 -0.24 -0.90 -31.02
N VAL A 105 0.32 -0.28 -29.96
CA VAL A 105 0.80 1.09 -30.00
C VAL A 105 2.30 1.15 -29.77
N LEU A 106 3.04 1.44 -30.84
CA LEU A 106 4.48 1.66 -30.78
C LEU A 106 4.80 3.00 -30.13
N GLY A 107 5.82 3.01 -29.31
CA GLY A 107 6.38 4.22 -28.70
C GLY A 107 7.88 4.11 -28.47
N VAL A 108 8.48 5.19 -28.02
CA VAL A 108 9.84 5.22 -27.50
C VAL A 108 9.76 5.49 -26.01
N GLN A 109 10.35 4.63 -25.20
CA GLN A 109 10.45 4.79 -23.77
C GLN A 109 11.90 5.00 -23.35
N PHE A 110 12.13 5.91 -22.42
CA PHE A 110 13.44 6.10 -21.80
C PHE A 110 13.29 6.62 -20.36
N PHE A 111 14.28 6.30 -19.54
CA PHE A 111 14.46 6.92 -18.24
C PHE A 111 15.37 8.13 -18.37
N PHE A 112 15.20 9.07 -17.45
CA PHE A 112 16.03 10.26 -17.39
C PHE A 112 16.32 10.65 -15.94
N THR A 113 17.47 11.28 -15.73
CA THR A 113 17.78 12.02 -14.51
C THR A 113 17.26 13.44 -14.65
N LEU A 114 16.91 14.06 -13.53
CA LEU A 114 16.48 15.44 -13.50
C LEU A 114 17.24 16.25 -12.43
N GLU A 115 17.47 17.51 -12.74
CA GLU A 115 18.01 18.48 -11.79
C GLU A 115 16.97 19.58 -11.54
N THR A 116 16.73 19.87 -10.27
CA THR A 116 15.87 20.96 -9.83
C THR A 116 16.69 21.97 -9.00
N LYS A 117 16.06 23.08 -8.61
CA LYS A 117 16.69 24.04 -7.68
C LYS A 117 17.01 23.40 -6.32
N ILE A 118 16.13 22.52 -5.83
CA ILE A 118 16.18 21.98 -4.46
C ILE A 118 16.73 20.55 -4.38
N GLY A 119 16.83 19.83 -5.49
CA GLY A 119 17.23 18.42 -5.45
C GLY A 119 17.54 17.85 -6.81
N THR A 120 17.81 16.55 -6.82
CA THR A 120 17.97 15.72 -8.00
C THR A 120 16.95 14.59 -7.97
N GLY A 121 16.67 14.03 -9.12
CA GLY A 121 15.70 12.94 -9.20
C GLY A 121 15.81 12.17 -10.51
N GLN A 122 14.76 11.44 -10.80
CA GLN A 122 14.66 10.60 -11.99
C GLN A 122 13.24 10.64 -12.54
N GLY A 123 13.11 10.21 -13.78
CA GLY A 123 11.81 10.14 -14.41
C GLY A 123 11.74 9.11 -15.50
N LEU A 124 10.55 8.93 -16.02
CA LEU A 124 10.23 8.03 -17.10
C LEU A 124 9.38 8.75 -18.13
N ALA A 125 9.83 8.74 -19.37
CA ALA A 125 9.10 9.30 -20.50
C ALA A 125 8.69 8.21 -21.48
N ARG A 126 7.48 8.34 -22.03
CA ARG A 126 7.01 7.57 -23.18
C ARG A 126 6.58 8.54 -24.25
N LEU A 127 7.15 8.37 -25.42
CA LEU A 127 6.85 9.14 -26.60
C LEU A 127 5.97 8.33 -27.54
N THR A 128 5.16 9.02 -28.32
CA THR A 128 4.41 8.46 -29.44
C THR A 128 4.56 9.32 -30.67
N GLU A 129 4.55 8.72 -31.85
CA GLU A 129 4.54 9.43 -33.12
C GLU A 129 3.11 9.93 -33.43
N VAL A 130 2.97 11.23 -33.67
CA VAL A 130 1.66 11.88 -33.90
C VAL A 130 1.42 12.21 -35.38
N GLY A 131 2.22 11.66 -36.29
CA GLY A 131 2.20 11.84 -37.73
C GLY A 131 3.47 12.48 -38.27
N ASP A 132 3.81 12.20 -39.51
CA ASP A 132 4.92 12.78 -40.28
C ASP A 132 6.31 12.75 -39.60
N GLY A 133 6.57 11.74 -38.77
CA GLY A 133 7.82 11.60 -38.04
C GLY A 133 7.91 12.49 -36.77
N GLN A 134 6.84 13.21 -36.40
CA GLN A 134 6.84 14.02 -35.20
C GLN A 134 6.55 13.17 -33.92
N TRP A 135 7.44 13.26 -32.97
CA TRP A 135 7.30 12.60 -31.67
C TRP A 135 6.83 13.57 -30.59
N LYS A 136 5.93 13.10 -29.71
CA LYS A 136 5.45 13.88 -28.55
C LYS A 136 5.41 13.00 -27.31
N PHE A 137 5.50 13.63 -26.14
CA PHE A 137 5.27 12.94 -24.87
C PHE A 137 3.83 12.43 -24.79
N PHE A 138 3.70 11.13 -24.62
CA PHE A 138 2.44 10.50 -24.24
C PHE A 138 2.31 10.46 -22.71
N THR A 139 3.39 10.07 -22.01
CA THR A 139 3.50 10.19 -20.56
C THR A 139 4.86 10.76 -20.20
N PHE A 140 4.89 11.58 -19.16
CA PHE A 140 6.09 12.15 -18.58
C PHE A 140 5.96 12.14 -17.07
N TYR A 141 6.81 11.37 -16.39
CA TYR A 141 6.79 11.23 -14.94
C TYR A 141 8.11 11.71 -14.36
N THR A 142 8.02 12.48 -13.28
CA THR A 142 9.18 12.96 -12.52
C THR A 142 9.05 12.55 -11.07
N SER A 143 10.15 12.16 -10.46
CA SER A 143 10.23 11.85 -9.04
C SER A 143 11.50 12.42 -8.43
N LEU A 144 11.33 13.21 -7.39
CA LEU A 144 12.47 13.69 -6.61
C LEU A 144 13.13 12.50 -5.90
N GLY A 145 14.44 12.38 -6.03
CA GLY A 145 15.21 11.28 -5.45
C GLY A 145 15.98 11.69 -4.20
N GLU A 146 16.56 12.90 -4.23
CA GLU A 146 17.37 13.45 -3.15
C GLU A 146 17.19 14.97 -3.04
N LEU A 147 17.31 15.50 -1.83
CA LEU A 147 17.37 16.94 -1.55
C LEU A 147 18.83 17.37 -1.45
N LYS A 148 19.23 18.42 -2.17
CA LYS A 148 20.61 18.96 -2.15
C LYS A 148 21.04 19.35 -0.75
N GLY A 149 22.17 18.81 -0.31
CA GLY A 149 22.72 19.00 1.03
C GLY A 149 22.02 18.18 2.13
N HIS A 150 21.08 17.30 1.74
CA HIS A 150 20.33 16.45 2.66
C HIS A 150 20.15 15.03 2.07
N GLU A 151 21.16 14.55 1.37
CA GLU A 151 21.19 13.24 0.74
C GLU A 151 21.16 12.12 1.79
N GLU A 152 20.72 10.93 1.38
CA GLU A 152 20.66 9.75 2.25
C GLU A 152 22.05 9.37 2.78
N LEU A 153 22.13 8.98 4.06
CA LEU A 153 23.36 8.57 4.77
C LEU A 153 23.71 7.10 4.46
N ILE A 154 23.86 6.78 3.18
CA ILE A 154 24.18 5.43 2.68
C ILE A 154 25.48 5.42 1.88
N ASN A 155 26.02 4.25 1.62
CA ASN A 155 27.21 4.02 0.81
C ASN A 155 28.40 4.90 1.26
N GLU A 156 28.87 5.80 0.42
CA GLU A 156 30.00 6.70 0.71
C GLU A 156 29.68 7.71 1.82
N ARG A 157 28.41 8.04 2.03
CA ARG A 157 27.92 8.99 3.05
C ARG A 157 27.55 8.32 4.37
N ARG A 158 27.77 7.02 4.52
CA ARG A 158 27.44 6.29 5.75
C ARG A 158 28.19 6.83 6.96
N PRO A 159 27.57 6.85 8.15
CA PRO A 159 28.25 7.26 9.38
C PRO A 159 29.47 6.38 9.67
N LYS A 160 30.52 6.98 10.21
CA LYS A 160 31.74 6.23 10.62
C LYS A 160 31.47 5.23 11.76
N GLY A 161 30.40 5.40 12.50
CA GLY A 161 30.01 4.52 13.61
C GLY A 161 30.79 4.78 14.89
N VAL A 162 32.10 4.62 14.86
CA VAL A 162 33.00 4.86 16.01
C VAL A 162 34.21 5.66 15.59
N GLU A 163 34.72 6.50 16.50
CA GLU A 163 36.05 7.07 16.40
C GLU A 163 37.05 6.12 17.06
N HIS A 164 38.10 5.75 16.32
CA HIS A 164 39.20 4.99 16.89
C HIS A 164 40.04 5.88 17.80
N GLY A 165 40.43 5.38 18.96
CA GLY A 165 41.23 6.10 19.94
C GLY A 165 40.75 5.87 21.37
N GLY A 166 41.61 6.12 22.34
CA GLY A 166 41.32 5.95 23.75
C GLY A 166 40.77 7.26 24.37
N GLN A 167 39.53 7.30 24.74
CA GLN A 167 38.96 8.34 25.60
C GLN A 167 38.40 7.69 26.87
N VAL A 168 38.72 8.27 28.03
CA VAL A 168 38.22 7.83 29.33
C VAL A 168 36.71 8.06 29.37
N GLY A 169 35.95 7.03 29.77
CA GLY A 169 34.48 7.10 29.85
C GLY A 169 33.73 6.97 28.52
N ARG A 170 34.43 6.57 27.44
CA ARG A 170 33.79 6.31 26.15
C ARG A 170 32.77 5.17 26.25
N LYS A 171 31.53 5.42 25.82
CA LYS A 171 30.49 4.41 25.72
C LYS A 171 30.73 3.52 24.50
N ASN A 172 30.53 2.21 24.67
CA ASN A 172 30.52 1.27 23.55
C ASN A 172 29.29 1.43 22.66
N TRP A 173 29.21 0.66 21.56
CA TRP A 173 28.10 0.74 20.64
C TRP A 173 26.75 0.37 21.31
N ALA A 174 26.72 -0.69 22.12
CA ALA A 174 25.50 -1.15 22.78
C ALA A 174 24.94 -0.11 23.74
N GLU A 175 25.81 0.51 24.56
CA GLU A 175 25.42 1.58 25.50
C GLU A 175 24.87 2.81 24.78
N ARG A 176 25.49 3.21 23.67
CA ARG A 176 24.97 4.34 22.86
C ARG A 176 23.65 3.98 22.20
N ARG A 177 23.52 2.76 21.71
CA ARG A 177 22.29 2.27 21.07
C ARG A 177 21.13 2.23 22.04
N GLU A 178 21.37 1.73 23.27
CA GLU A 178 20.37 1.72 24.34
C GLU A 178 19.91 3.15 24.70
N MET A 179 20.87 4.07 24.89
CA MET A 179 20.54 5.47 25.19
C MET A 179 19.72 6.13 24.09
N ALA A 180 20.07 5.89 22.82
CA ALA A 180 19.38 6.45 21.67
C ALA A 180 17.97 5.85 21.54
N SER A 181 17.81 4.53 21.70
CA SER A 181 16.53 3.85 21.57
C SER A 181 15.53 4.17 22.68
N GLU A 182 16.04 4.49 23.88
CA GLU A 182 15.23 4.82 25.04
C GLU A 182 15.00 6.33 25.21
N TYR A 183 15.52 7.17 24.30
CA TYR A 183 15.43 8.64 24.38
C TYR A 183 15.78 9.14 25.79
N GLN A 184 16.92 8.68 26.28
CA GLN A 184 17.41 9.09 27.61
C GLN A 184 17.75 10.58 27.61
N ASN A 185 17.73 11.20 28.81
CA ASN A 185 18.02 12.62 29.02
C ASN A 185 16.99 13.60 28.44
N GLY A 186 15.74 13.17 28.25
CA GLY A 186 14.64 14.05 27.80
C GLY A 186 14.70 14.42 26.33
N ALA A 187 15.46 13.66 25.51
CA ALA A 187 15.37 13.79 24.06
C ALA A 187 14.01 13.33 23.54
N ASP A 188 13.52 14.00 22.53
CA ASP A 188 12.28 13.66 21.82
C ASP A 188 12.57 13.22 20.38
N PRO A 189 11.84 12.24 19.84
CA PRO A 189 11.92 11.92 18.42
C PRO A 189 11.29 13.04 17.59
N THR A 190 11.83 13.33 16.42
CA THR A 190 11.19 14.24 15.46
C THR A 190 9.88 13.67 14.93
N VAL A 191 9.84 12.35 14.74
CA VAL A 191 8.68 11.63 14.21
C VAL A 191 8.30 10.47 15.13
N VAL A 192 7.03 10.34 15.45
CA VAL A 192 6.46 9.13 16.05
C VAL A 192 5.71 8.36 14.96
N VAL A 193 6.08 7.10 14.75
CA VAL A 193 5.44 6.19 13.80
C VAL A 193 4.63 5.16 14.56
N ILE A 194 3.32 5.06 14.26
CA ILE A 194 2.39 4.17 14.96
C ILE A 194 2.20 2.89 14.16
N GLY A 195 2.72 1.79 14.70
CA GLY A 195 2.75 0.47 14.07
C GLY A 195 4.14 0.13 13.53
N ALA A 196 4.67 -1.03 13.92
CA ALA A 196 5.96 -1.58 13.48
C ALA A 196 5.78 -2.75 12.47
N GLY A 197 4.76 -2.67 11.61
CA GLY A 197 4.60 -3.49 10.42
C GLY A 197 5.41 -2.93 9.24
N GLN A 198 5.21 -3.50 8.02
CA GLN A 198 5.94 -3.08 6.81
C GLN A 198 5.91 -1.57 6.57
N ALA A 199 4.77 -0.92 6.78
CA ALA A 199 4.62 0.51 6.59
C ALA A 199 5.48 1.30 7.59
N GLY A 200 5.36 1.02 8.88
CA GLY A 200 6.15 1.72 9.89
C GLY A 200 7.64 1.49 9.73
N LEU A 201 8.05 0.25 9.48
CA LEU A 201 9.45 -0.10 9.29
C LEU A 201 10.07 0.63 8.08
N THR A 202 9.38 0.66 6.95
CA THR A 202 9.88 1.37 5.75
C THR A 202 9.94 2.88 5.96
N ALA A 203 8.93 3.50 6.57
CA ALA A 203 8.93 4.92 6.90
C ALA A 203 10.10 5.29 7.83
N ALA A 204 10.24 4.56 8.94
CA ALA A 204 11.30 4.84 9.92
C ALA A 204 12.70 4.66 9.32
N THR A 205 12.88 3.65 8.46
CA THR A 205 14.17 3.43 7.80
C THR A 205 14.51 4.57 6.83
N ARG A 206 13.55 5.00 5.99
CA ARG A 206 13.75 6.15 5.09
C ARG A 206 14.08 7.42 5.86
N LEU A 207 13.36 7.70 6.93
CA LEU A 207 13.63 8.85 7.80
C LEU A 207 15.03 8.78 8.40
N LYS A 208 15.42 7.62 8.93
CA LYS A 208 16.78 7.40 9.47
C LYS A 208 17.86 7.66 8.43
N MET A 209 17.69 7.16 7.19
CA MET A 209 18.69 7.40 6.13
C MET A 209 18.76 8.88 5.73
N LEU A 210 17.72 9.67 5.97
CA LEU A 210 17.72 11.13 5.82
C LEU A 210 18.16 11.89 7.09
N GLY A 211 18.65 11.17 8.12
CA GLY A 211 19.09 11.79 9.38
C GLY A 211 17.96 12.37 10.21
N ILE A 212 16.74 11.82 10.13
CA ILE A 212 15.59 12.21 10.93
C ILE A 212 15.34 11.14 12.00
N GLU A 213 15.32 11.57 13.27
CA GLU A 213 15.03 10.70 14.40
C GLU A 213 13.56 10.29 14.41
N ALA A 214 13.32 8.98 14.32
CA ALA A 214 11.98 8.39 14.35
C ALA A 214 11.88 7.31 15.42
N LEU A 215 10.78 7.33 16.18
CA LEU A 215 10.38 6.29 17.12
C LEU A 215 9.17 5.54 16.59
N LEU A 216 9.33 4.23 16.39
CA LEU A 216 8.18 3.35 16.15
C LEU A 216 7.58 2.92 17.49
N ILE A 217 6.26 2.95 17.58
CA ILE A 217 5.51 2.37 18.70
C ILE A 217 4.58 1.28 18.18
N ASP A 218 4.52 0.16 18.86
CA ASP A 218 3.63 -0.95 18.50
C ASP A 218 2.99 -1.56 19.75
N GLN A 219 1.69 -1.86 19.67
CA GLN A 219 0.93 -2.48 20.75
C GLN A 219 1.31 -3.94 20.99
N ASN A 220 1.85 -4.62 19.99
CA ASN A 220 2.30 -6.00 20.07
C ASN A 220 3.59 -6.12 20.89
N GLU A 221 3.88 -7.32 21.37
CA GLU A 221 5.08 -7.59 22.19
C GLU A 221 6.37 -7.64 21.36
N ARG A 222 6.27 -8.00 20.06
CA ARG A 222 7.42 -8.14 19.17
C ARG A 222 7.12 -7.54 17.79
N VAL A 223 8.15 -7.01 17.16
CA VAL A 223 8.10 -6.66 15.73
C VAL A 223 7.75 -7.91 14.91
N GLY A 224 6.81 -7.79 13.99
CA GLY A 224 6.34 -8.90 13.16
C GLY A 224 5.13 -9.67 13.73
N ASP A 225 4.68 -9.39 14.96
CA ASP A 225 3.51 -10.07 15.54
C ASP A 225 2.22 -9.78 14.79
N ASN A 226 2.13 -8.65 14.10
CA ASN A 226 1.05 -8.36 13.16
C ASN A 226 0.90 -9.42 12.05
N TRP A 227 1.96 -10.19 11.76
CA TRP A 227 1.95 -11.35 10.87
C TRP A 227 1.83 -12.66 11.63
N ARG A 228 2.60 -12.88 12.73
CA ARG A 228 2.56 -14.12 13.53
C ARG A 228 1.16 -14.44 14.03
N GLN A 229 0.40 -13.42 14.44
CA GLN A 229 -0.95 -13.55 15.01
C GLN A 229 -2.05 -13.75 13.96
N ARG A 230 -1.72 -13.80 12.67
CA ARG A 230 -2.66 -14.14 11.60
C ARG A 230 -2.91 -15.66 11.57
N TYR A 231 -3.94 -16.08 10.82
CA TYR A 231 -4.31 -17.48 10.72
C TYR A 231 -3.11 -18.37 10.26
N HIS A 232 -3.13 -19.61 10.73
CA HIS A 232 -1.97 -20.53 10.73
C HIS A 232 -1.34 -20.71 9.34
N GLN A 233 -2.15 -20.94 8.30
CA GLN A 233 -1.70 -21.28 6.95
C GLN A 233 -1.38 -20.04 6.08
N LEU A 234 -1.34 -18.82 6.64
CA LEU A 234 -1.13 -17.62 5.83
C LEU A 234 0.23 -17.60 5.15
N VAL A 235 0.20 -17.50 3.83
CA VAL A 235 1.34 -17.25 2.95
C VAL A 235 1.04 -15.99 2.12
N LEU A 236 2.04 -15.17 1.80
CA LEU A 236 1.84 -14.05 0.88
C LEU A 236 1.48 -14.57 -0.51
N HIS A 237 0.55 -13.88 -1.17
CA HIS A 237 0.09 -14.23 -2.51
C HIS A 237 0.91 -13.55 -3.62
N ASP A 238 1.62 -12.47 -3.28
CA ASP A 238 2.53 -11.77 -4.17
C ASP A 238 3.91 -12.49 -4.20
N PRO A 239 4.63 -12.47 -5.35
CA PRO A 239 5.92 -13.15 -5.46
C PRO A 239 7.07 -12.34 -4.82
N VAL A 240 8.10 -13.03 -4.37
CA VAL A 240 9.28 -12.48 -3.67
C VAL A 240 9.97 -11.32 -4.39
N TRP A 241 9.98 -11.32 -5.71
CA TRP A 241 10.58 -10.25 -6.52
C TRP A 241 9.83 -8.92 -6.39
N TYR A 242 8.54 -8.97 -6.07
CA TYR A 242 7.68 -7.81 -5.81
C TYR A 242 7.74 -7.38 -4.33
N ASP A 243 7.88 -8.32 -3.42
CA ASP A 243 7.70 -8.16 -1.97
C ASP A 243 9.00 -7.78 -1.21
N LYS A 244 9.86 -6.94 -1.76
CA LYS A 244 11.10 -6.47 -1.09
C LYS A 244 10.88 -5.24 -0.23
N LEU A 245 11.71 -5.07 0.82
CA LEU A 245 11.82 -3.83 1.59
C LEU A 245 13.05 -3.00 1.14
N PRO A 246 13.07 -1.67 1.40
CA PRO A 246 14.22 -0.84 1.03
C PRO A 246 15.45 -1.18 1.90
N TYR A 247 16.66 -1.01 1.33
CA TYR A 247 17.98 -1.14 1.97
C TYR A 247 18.39 -2.55 2.43
N MET A 248 17.50 -3.52 2.48
CA MET A 248 17.84 -4.89 2.85
C MET A 248 17.00 -5.89 2.04
N ASP A 249 17.67 -6.64 1.17
CA ASP A 249 17.06 -7.66 0.34
C ASP A 249 16.81 -8.95 1.11
N PHE A 250 15.88 -9.76 0.60
CA PHE A 250 15.74 -11.15 1.00
C PHE A 250 16.95 -11.97 0.53
N PRO A 251 17.39 -12.98 1.31
CA PRO A 251 18.40 -13.92 0.84
C PRO A 251 18.02 -14.61 -0.48
N PRO A 252 18.98 -14.93 -1.37
CA PRO A 252 18.70 -15.57 -2.66
C PRO A 252 17.91 -16.88 -2.59
N SER A 253 17.96 -17.57 -1.44
CA SER A 253 17.21 -18.80 -1.18
C SER A 253 15.82 -18.57 -0.58
N TRP A 254 15.32 -17.31 -0.57
CA TRP A 254 14.02 -17.01 -0.01
C TRP A 254 12.90 -17.62 -0.86
N PRO A 255 11.83 -18.21 -0.27
CA PRO A 255 10.74 -18.81 -1.05
C PRO A 255 10.02 -17.74 -1.89
N ILE A 256 9.53 -18.16 -3.06
CA ILE A 256 8.79 -17.26 -3.97
C ILE A 256 7.56 -16.67 -3.26
N PHE A 257 6.82 -17.51 -2.54
CA PHE A 257 5.69 -17.04 -1.72
C PHE A 257 6.08 -17.14 -0.25
N THR A 258 6.11 -16.02 0.43
CA THR A 258 6.67 -15.91 1.78
C THR A 258 5.68 -16.34 2.85
N PRO A 259 5.97 -17.37 3.68
CA PRO A 259 5.15 -17.72 4.85
C PRO A 259 5.18 -16.60 5.90
N LYS A 260 4.04 -16.38 6.56
CA LYS A 260 3.86 -15.29 7.53
C LYS A 260 4.90 -15.23 8.64
N ASP A 261 5.27 -16.36 9.21
CA ASP A 261 6.23 -16.42 10.32
C ASP A 261 7.65 -16.12 9.86
N LYS A 262 8.01 -16.52 8.63
CA LYS A 262 9.29 -16.18 8.01
C LYS A 262 9.38 -14.69 7.73
N LEU A 263 8.29 -14.07 7.24
CA LEU A 263 8.22 -12.61 7.05
C LEU A 263 8.33 -11.87 8.39
N ALA A 264 7.64 -12.35 9.42
CA ALA A 264 7.72 -11.77 10.76
C ALA A 264 9.14 -11.77 11.33
N GLN A 265 9.88 -12.87 11.14
CA GLN A 265 11.30 -12.96 11.52
C GLN A 265 12.17 -11.98 10.72
N PHE A 266 11.88 -11.81 9.44
CA PHE A 266 12.60 -10.83 8.62
C PHE A 266 12.34 -9.40 9.13
N PHE A 267 11.12 -9.05 9.49
CA PHE A 267 10.80 -7.71 10.03
C PHE A 267 11.53 -7.42 11.34
N GLU A 268 11.61 -8.40 12.23
CA GLU A 268 12.35 -8.29 13.49
C GLU A 268 13.86 -8.09 13.23
N SER A 269 14.43 -8.88 12.30
CA SER A 269 15.81 -8.74 11.87
C SER A 269 16.07 -7.41 11.17
N TYR A 270 15.15 -6.96 10.32
CA TYR A 270 15.21 -5.69 9.63
C TYR A 270 15.27 -4.51 10.61
N ALA A 271 14.38 -4.50 11.61
CA ALA A 271 14.39 -3.46 12.65
C ALA A 271 15.70 -3.45 13.45
N THR A 272 16.20 -4.63 13.80
CA THR A 272 17.43 -4.79 14.59
C THR A 272 18.67 -4.39 13.81
N LEU A 273 18.86 -4.92 12.59
CA LEU A 273 20.05 -4.69 11.78
C LEU A 273 20.15 -3.24 11.27
N LEU A 274 19.01 -2.60 11.00
CA LEU A 274 18.96 -1.19 10.63
C LEU A 274 18.88 -0.25 11.85
N GLU A 275 19.02 -0.80 13.06
CA GLU A 275 19.05 -0.05 14.33
C GLU A 275 17.87 0.92 14.48
N LEU A 276 16.65 0.49 14.15
CA LEU A 276 15.47 1.32 14.31
C LEU A 276 15.08 1.43 15.79
N ASN A 277 14.60 2.60 16.21
CA ASN A 277 14.08 2.79 17.56
C ASN A 277 12.65 2.27 17.62
N VAL A 278 12.41 1.18 18.34
CA VAL A 278 11.09 0.55 18.44
C VAL A 278 10.73 0.33 19.90
N TRP A 279 9.57 0.84 20.30
CA TRP A 279 8.93 0.53 21.57
C TRP A 279 7.74 -0.38 21.31
N THR A 280 7.89 -1.65 21.64
CA THR A 280 6.83 -2.64 21.62
C THR A 280 5.99 -2.57 22.90
N SER A 281 4.85 -3.27 22.94
CA SER A 281 3.88 -3.23 24.05
C SER A 281 3.52 -1.80 24.46
N THR A 282 3.40 -0.89 23.46
CA THR A 282 3.23 0.54 23.66
C THR A 282 1.98 1.04 22.93
N SER A 283 1.16 1.79 23.66
CA SER A 283 -0.08 2.37 23.12
C SER A 283 -0.14 3.87 23.42
N ILE A 284 -0.75 4.64 22.52
CA ILE A 284 -1.06 6.06 22.74
C ILE A 284 -2.26 6.16 23.66
N THR A 285 -2.15 6.99 24.70
CA THR A 285 -3.24 7.31 25.62
C THR A 285 -3.82 8.70 25.37
N SER A 286 -3.01 9.64 24.85
CA SER A 286 -3.48 10.94 24.38
C SER A 286 -2.54 11.51 23.36
N ALA A 287 -3.07 12.35 22.46
CA ALA A 287 -2.27 13.10 21.48
C ALA A 287 -2.95 14.44 21.16
N ASP A 288 -2.27 15.53 21.44
CA ASP A 288 -2.72 16.89 21.18
C ASP A 288 -1.74 17.64 20.30
N TRP A 289 -2.27 18.41 19.34
CA TRP A 289 -1.50 19.27 18.46
C TRP A 289 -1.49 20.72 18.93
N ASP A 290 -0.31 21.29 19.14
CA ASP A 290 -0.13 22.71 19.41
C ASP A 290 0.20 23.46 18.09
N LYS A 291 -0.72 24.34 17.69
CA LYS A 291 -0.56 25.17 16.49
C LYS A 291 0.55 26.21 16.62
N LYS A 292 0.94 26.63 17.84
CA LYS A 292 1.96 27.67 18.05
C LYS A 292 3.36 27.10 17.89
N THR A 293 3.60 25.92 18.49
CA THR A 293 4.89 25.23 18.41
C THR A 293 5.01 24.35 17.19
N GLN A 294 3.89 24.07 16.48
CA GLN A 294 3.80 23.12 15.38
C GLN A 294 4.36 21.75 15.77
N SER A 295 3.94 21.29 16.93
CA SER A 295 4.36 19.99 17.48
C SER A 295 3.21 19.28 18.19
N TRP A 296 3.34 18.00 18.34
CA TRP A 296 2.43 17.15 19.10
C TRP A 296 2.86 17.05 20.55
N THR A 297 1.92 16.84 21.45
CA THR A 297 2.15 16.28 22.78
C THR A 297 1.52 14.89 22.77
N VAL A 298 2.34 13.85 22.71
CA VAL A 298 1.90 12.45 22.61
C VAL A 298 2.25 11.74 23.93
N THR A 299 1.23 11.29 24.66
CA THR A 299 1.42 10.46 25.84
C THR A 299 1.24 9.00 25.48
N VAL A 300 2.22 8.19 25.84
CA VAL A 300 2.22 6.74 25.59
C VAL A 300 2.32 5.97 26.90
N THR A 301 1.70 4.81 26.94
CA THR A 301 1.85 3.82 28.00
C THR A 301 2.55 2.60 27.43
N ARG A 302 3.68 2.22 28.03
CA ARG A 302 4.53 1.11 27.63
C ARG A 302 4.61 0.07 28.74
N LYS A 303 4.37 -1.19 28.41
CA LYS A 303 4.66 -2.31 29.29
C LYS A 303 6.10 -2.74 29.12
N LYS A 304 6.91 -2.73 30.20
CA LYS A 304 8.32 -3.11 30.21
C LYS A 304 8.54 -4.17 31.29
N GLY A 305 8.50 -5.45 30.88
CA GLY A 305 8.43 -6.56 31.83
C GLY A 305 7.14 -6.49 32.68
N ASP A 306 7.29 -6.51 34.00
CA ASP A 306 6.15 -6.44 34.94
C ASP A 306 5.74 -5.01 35.28
N SER A 307 6.45 -3.99 34.79
CA SER A 307 6.17 -2.59 35.03
C SER A 307 5.46 -1.92 33.86
N THR A 308 4.71 -0.88 34.15
CA THR A 308 4.09 0.01 33.16
C THR A 308 4.70 1.40 33.30
N GLU A 309 5.24 1.92 32.22
CA GLU A 309 5.84 3.24 32.12
C GLU A 309 4.91 4.15 31.31
N THR A 310 4.73 5.39 31.77
CA THR A 310 4.06 6.44 31.00
C THR A 310 5.10 7.47 30.58
N ARG A 311 5.14 7.80 29.29
CA ARG A 311 6.05 8.80 28.71
C ARG A 311 5.27 9.81 27.88
N THR A 312 5.68 11.06 27.98
CA THR A 312 5.19 12.14 27.11
C THR A 312 6.30 12.55 26.15
N LEU A 313 5.98 12.60 24.86
CA LEU A 313 6.88 12.91 23.75
C LEU A 313 6.35 14.13 22.98
N HIS A 314 7.24 14.91 22.39
CA HIS A 314 6.87 16.12 21.66
C HIS A 314 7.35 16.07 20.18
N PRO A 315 6.88 15.09 19.37
CA PRO A 315 7.28 14.99 17.96
C PRO A 315 6.68 16.13 17.13
N ARG A 316 7.34 16.48 16.03
CA ARG A 316 6.77 17.38 15.03
C ARG A 316 5.83 16.67 14.08
N HIS A 317 6.06 15.39 13.85
CA HIS A 317 5.27 14.57 12.94
C HIS A 317 4.79 13.28 13.60
N VAL A 318 3.59 12.88 13.22
CA VAL A 318 3.03 11.56 13.53
C VAL A 318 2.68 10.85 12.23
N ILE A 319 3.16 9.61 12.06
CA ILE A 319 2.82 8.76 10.92
C ILE A 319 1.92 7.62 11.43
N GLN A 320 0.67 7.58 11.00
CA GLN A 320 -0.19 6.45 11.25
C GLN A 320 0.11 5.34 10.24
N ALA A 321 0.77 4.28 10.69
CA ALA A 321 1.17 3.10 9.94
C ALA A 321 0.49 1.82 10.48
N THR A 322 -0.76 1.97 10.99
CA THR A 322 -1.53 0.91 11.66
C THR A 322 -2.11 -0.13 10.70
N GLY A 323 -1.85 0.00 9.39
CA GLY A 323 -2.37 -0.88 8.35
C GLY A 323 -3.85 -0.67 8.06
N HIS A 324 -4.30 -1.15 6.91
CA HIS A 324 -5.72 -1.13 6.54
C HIS A 324 -6.53 -2.17 7.34
N SER A 325 -5.88 -3.12 8.00
CA SER A 325 -6.49 -4.17 8.83
C SER A 325 -6.66 -3.73 10.30
N GLY A 326 -6.79 -2.43 10.58
CA GLY A 326 -6.85 -1.93 11.96
C GLY A 326 -8.20 -2.21 12.64
N LYS A 327 -9.25 -1.52 12.22
CA LYS A 327 -10.59 -1.70 12.80
C LYS A 327 -11.39 -2.70 11.97
N LYS A 328 -11.70 -3.85 12.57
CA LYS A 328 -12.52 -4.89 11.93
C LYS A 328 -13.92 -4.36 11.57
N ASN A 329 -14.44 -4.78 10.44
CA ASN A 329 -15.78 -4.49 9.98
C ASN A 329 -16.69 -5.69 10.28
N VAL A 330 -17.30 -5.70 11.46
CA VAL A 330 -18.29 -6.72 11.85
C VAL A 330 -19.65 -6.09 11.66
N PRO A 331 -20.53 -6.66 10.80
CA PRO A 331 -21.89 -6.16 10.67
C PRO A 331 -22.66 -6.43 11.96
N ASP A 332 -23.51 -5.48 12.35
CA ASP A 332 -24.45 -5.67 13.46
C ASP A 332 -25.66 -6.44 12.94
N ILE A 333 -25.73 -7.73 13.27
CA ILE A 333 -26.80 -8.64 12.80
C ILE A 333 -27.56 -9.12 14.05
N LYS A 334 -28.88 -9.03 13.98
CA LYS A 334 -29.77 -9.53 15.03
C LYS A 334 -29.43 -10.98 15.37
N GLY A 335 -29.40 -11.33 16.67
CA GLY A 335 -29.23 -12.70 17.16
C GLY A 335 -27.79 -13.18 17.27
N MET A 336 -26.78 -12.36 16.98
CA MET A 336 -25.35 -12.78 17.08
C MET A 336 -24.97 -13.29 18.47
N SER A 337 -25.51 -12.66 19.53
CA SER A 337 -25.29 -13.09 20.94
C SER A 337 -25.97 -14.42 21.29
N ASP A 338 -26.95 -14.85 20.52
CA ASP A 338 -27.76 -16.04 20.78
C ASP A 338 -27.22 -17.29 20.11
N PHE A 339 -26.17 -17.15 19.30
CA PHE A 339 -25.52 -18.27 18.64
C PHE A 339 -24.95 -19.27 19.64
N LYS A 340 -25.27 -20.56 19.46
CA LYS A 340 -24.89 -21.67 20.35
C LYS A 340 -23.83 -22.58 19.74
N GLY A 341 -23.31 -22.26 18.56
CA GLY A 341 -22.19 -22.98 17.95
C GLY A 341 -20.89 -22.77 18.73
N SER A 342 -19.83 -23.42 18.26
CA SER A 342 -18.55 -23.41 18.98
C SER A 342 -17.77 -22.11 18.83
N ARG A 343 -17.99 -21.34 17.74
CA ARG A 343 -17.30 -20.07 17.51
C ARG A 343 -18.09 -19.14 16.59
N ILE A 344 -18.12 -17.86 16.93
CA ILE A 344 -18.48 -16.75 16.05
C ILE A 344 -17.41 -15.67 16.22
N CYS A 345 -16.67 -15.32 15.16
CA CYS A 345 -15.56 -14.37 15.23
C CYS A 345 -15.33 -13.64 13.91
N HIS A 346 -14.55 -12.56 13.96
CA HIS A 346 -14.01 -11.93 12.74
C HIS A 346 -12.76 -12.68 12.26
N SER A 347 -12.45 -12.62 10.96
CA SER A 347 -11.27 -13.26 10.37
C SER A 347 -9.93 -12.85 11.00
N SER A 348 -9.85 -11.67 11.63
CA SER A 348 -8.67 -11.24 12.40
C SER A 348 -8.50 -11.95 13.74
N GLU A 349 -9.53 -12.62 14.22
CA GLU A 349 -9.55 -13.38 15.46
C GLU A 349 -9.50 -14.90 15.20
N PHE A 350 -9.55 -15.29 13.93
CA PHE A 350 -9.44 -16.68 13.51
C PHE A 350 -7.95 -17.06 13.44
N SER A 351 -7.55 -18.04 14.24
CA SER A 351 -6.18 -18.57 14.25
C SER A 351 -6.03 -19.80 13.35
N ALA A 352 -6.93 -20.77 13.49
CA ALA A 352 -7.01 -22.00 12.71
C ALA A 352 -8.36 -22.69 12.92
N ALA A 353 -8.72 -23.60 12.01
CA ALA A 353 -9.76 -24.59 12.24
C ALA A 353 -9.29 -25.58 13.32
N LEU A 354 -10.22 -25.98 14.20
CA LEU A 354 -9.89 -26.85 15.33
C LEU A 354 -9.70 -28.32 14.90
N GLU A 355 -8.69 -29.00 15.45
CA GLU A 355 -8.35 -30.40 15.16
C GLU A 355 -8.97 -31.44 16.10
N GLU A 356 -9.87 -31.03 16.99
CA GLU A 356 -10.42 -31.92 18.01
C GLU A 356 -11.15 -33.14 17.42
N GLN A 357 -11.00 -34.29 18.07
CA GLN A 357 -11.78 -35.48 17.73
C GLN A 357 -13.29 -35.17 17.79
N GLY A 358 -14.03 -35.55 16.75
CA GLY A 358 -15.46 -35.27 16.62
C GLY A 358 -15.83 -34.02 15.85
N ARG A 359 -14.86 -33.31 15.25
CA ARG A 359 -15.12 -32.15 14.35
C ARG A 359 -15.42 -32.58 12.91
N LEU A 360 -15.16 -33.84 12.53
CA LEU A 360 -15.53 -34.36 11.20
C LEU A 360 -17.03 -34.19 10.94
N GLY A 361 -17.36 -33.56 9.80
CA GLY A 361 -18.73 -33.28 9.43
C GLY A 361 -19.37 -32.06 10.10
N LYS A 362 -18.65 -31.33 10.96
CA LYS A 362 -19.06 -30.01 11.45
C LYS A 362 -19.19 -29.01 10.31
N LYS A 363 -20.04 -28.00 10.50
CA LYS A 363 -20.39 -27.02 9.47
C LYS A 363 -19.76 -25.66 9.78
N ALA A 364 -19.06 -25.07 8.81
CA ALA A 364 -18.51 -23.73 8.91
C ALA A 364 -19.13 -22.81 7.87
N ALA A 365 -19.63 -21.65 8.31
CA ALA A 365 -20.11 -20.58 7.45
C ALA A 365 -19.10 -19.41 7.44
N ILE A 366 -18.58 -19.09 6.25
CA ILE A 366 -17.62 -18.01 6.05
C ILE A 366 -18.32 -16.86 5.36
N ILE A 367 -18.46 -15.72 6.06
CA ILE A 367 -19.18 -14.55 5.58
C ILE A 367 -18.20 -13.62 4.88
N GLY A 368 -18.27 -13.60 3.54
CA GLY A 368 -17.32 -12.86 2.68
C GLY A 368 -16.70 -13.76 1.62
N SER A 369 -16.05 -13.17 0.61
CA SER A 369 -15.59 -13.89 -0.58
C SER A 369 -14.28 -13.36 -1.17
N CYS A 370 -13.42 -12.74 -0.33
CA CYS A 370 -12.08 -12.27 -0.71
C CYS A 370 -10.99 -13.18 -0.12
N ASN A 371 -9.72 -12.79 -0.22
CA ASN A 371 -8.56 -13.62 0.19
C ASN A 371 -8.77 -14.34 1.53
N SER A 372 -9.04 -13.60 2.62
CA SER A 372 -9.20 -14.21 3.95
C SER A 372 -10.32 -15.24 4.01
N ALA A 373 -11.41 -15.03 3.25
CA ALA A 373 -12.54 -15.97 3.24
C ALA A 373 -12.13 -17.30 2.60
N HIS A 374 -11.36 -17.26 1.52
CA HIS A 374 -10.93 -18.44 0.80
C HIS A 374 -9.85 -19.23 1.56
N ASP A 375 -8.87 -18.53 2.13
CA ASP A 375 -7.83 -19.16 2.94
C ASP A 375 -8.42 -19.86 4.18
N ILE A 376 -9.36 -19.19 4.86
CA ILE A 376 -10.07 -19.75 6.03
C ILE A 376 -10.96 -20.91 5.63
N ALA A 377 -11.67 -20.80 4.50
CA ALA A 377 -12.50 -21.88 3.98
C ALA A 377 -11.66 -23.13 3.64
N HIS A 378 -10.48 -22.91 3.04
CA HIS A 378 -9.52 -23.97 2.73
C HIS A 378 -9.04 -24.67 4.01
N ASP A 379 -8.63 -23.93 5.05
CA ASP A 379 -8.21 -24.48 6.34
C ASP A 379 -9.31 -25.34 6.98
N PHE A 380 -10.57 -24.92 6.92
CA PHE A 380 -11.69 -25.72 7.41
C PHE A 380 -11.91 -27.02 6.61
N VAL A 381 -11.78 -26.97 5.27
CA VAL A 381 -11.89 -28.18 4.42
C VAL A 381 -10.81 -29.19 4.77
N GLU A 382 -9.55 -28.76 4.93
CA GLU A 382 -8.44 -29.61 5.34
C GLU A 382 -8.65 -30.29 6.69
N LYS A 383 -9.47 -29.70 7.57
CA LYS A 383 -9.85 -30.24 8.88
C LYS A 383 -11.16 -31.05 8.86
N GLY A 384 -11.71 -31.33 7.67
CA GLY A 384 -12.89 -32.19 7.49
C GLY A 384 -14.24 -31.53 7.79
N TYR A 385 -14.32 -30.20 7.77
CA TYR A 385 -15.59 -29.48 7.90
C TYR A 385 -16.36 -29.44 6.58
N HIS A 386 -17.69 -29.35 6.69
CA HIS A 386 -18.54 -28.93 5.58
C HIS A 386 -18.57 -27.40 5.52
N VAL A 387 -17.99 -26.82 4.48
CA VAL A 387 -17.79 -25.38 4.39
C VAL A 387 -18.77 -24.73 3.42
N THR A 388 -19.33 -23.58 3.81
CA THR A 388 -20.12 -22.72 2.91
C THR A 388 -19.58 -21.31 2.96
N ILE A 389 -19.19 -20.77 1.80
CA ILE A 389 -18.89 -19.35 1.63
C ILE A 389 -20.19 -18.60 1.32
N VAL A 390 -20.45 -17.54 2.10
CA VAL A 390 -21.57 -16.62 1.88
C VAL A 390 -21.06 -15.43 1.07
N GLN A 391 -21.36 -15.42 -0.21
CA GLN A 391 -20.97 -14.37 -1.15
C GLN A 391 -22.14 -13.43 -1.41
N ARG A 392 -22.11 -12.23 -0.89
CA ARG A 392 -23.17 -11.22 -1.08
C ARG A 392 -23.20 -10.64 -2.49
N SER A 393 -22.03 -10.22 -3.00
CA SER A 393 -21.84 -9.60 -4.32
C SER A 393 -20.78 -10.34 -5.12
N THR A 394 -20.56 -9.95 -6.37
CA THR A 394 -19.48 -10.50 -7.21
C THR A 394 -18.09 -10.23 -6.62
N THR A 395 -17.12 -11.07 -6.97
CA THR A 395 -15.73 -10.95 -6.55
C THR A 395 -14.81 -11.01 -7.76
N HIS A 396 -13.83 -10.11 -7.84
CA HIS A 396 -12.76 -10.25 -8.81
C HIS A 396 -11.84 -11.39 -8.37
N VAL A 397 -11.69 -12.40 -9.22
CA VAL A 397 -10.81 -13.56 -8.98
C VAL A 397 -9.76 -13.63 -10.06
N VAL A 398 -8.52 -13.83 -9.64
CA VAL A 398 -7.35 -14.03 -10.51
C VAL A 398 -6.44 -15.08 -9.89
N SER A 399 -5.86 -15.99 -10.69
CA SER A 399 -4.92 -16.97 -10.15
C SER A 399 -3.58 -16.34 -9.78
N SER A 400 -2.90 -16.90 -8.78
CA SER A 400 -1.51 -16.55 -8.43
C SER A 400 -0.57 -16.69 -9.63
N LYS A 401 -0.85 -17.65 -10.53
CA LYS A 401 -0.14 -17.82 -11.79
C LYS A 401 -0.33 -16.61 -12.72
N ALA A 402 -1.56 -16.16 -12.93
CA ALA A 402 -1.84 -15.00 -13.78
C ALA A 402 -1.24 -13.71 -13.20
N VAL A 403 -1.25 -13.55 -11.86
CA VAL A 403 -0.56 -12.43 -11.20
C VAL A 403 0.93 -12.49 -11.47
N SER A 404 1.58 -13.62 -11.27
CA SER A 404 3.04 -13.77 -11.39
C SER A 404 3.53 -13.74 -12.84
N GLU A 405 2.78 -14.28 -13.81
CA GLU A 405 3.22 -14.39 -15.21
C GLU A 405 2.77 -13.20 -16.08
N ILE A 406 1.61 -12.60 -15.81
CA ILE A 406 1.02 -11.55 -16.64
C ILE A 406 1.01 -10.19 -15.94
N ALA A 407 0.42 -10.09 -14.75
CA ALA A 407 0.23 -8.80 -14.11
C ALA A 407 1.55 -8.18 -13.61
N LEU A 408 2.44 -8.98 -13.03
CA LEU A 408 3.72 -8.57 -12.47
C LEU A 408 4.93 -9.10 -13.28
N GLY A 409 4.76 -10.18 -14.02
CA GLY A 409 5.85 -10.98 -14.60
C GLY A 409 6.74 -10.26 -15.62
N ARG A 410 6.29 -9.17 -16.19
CA ARG A 410 7.15 -8.35 -17.10
C ARG A 410 8.23 -7.57 -16.33
N LEU A 411 8.03 -7.31 -15.04
CA LEU A 411 8.89 -6.44 -14.22
C LEU A 411 9.52 -7.18 -13.04
N PHE A 412 8.74 -8.04 -12.39
CA PHE A 412 9.11 -8.68 -11.12
C PHE A 412 9.29 -10.19 -11.32
N HIS A 413 10.47 -10.59 -11.79
CA HIS A 413 10.85 -11.98 -12.03
C HIS A 413 12.35 -12.18 -11.82
N GLU A 414 12.81 -13.42 -11.77
CA GLU A 414 14.23 -13.74 -11.67
C GLU A 414 15.01 -13.22 -12.90
N GLY A 415 16.06 -12.43 -12.66
CA GLY A 415 16.82 -11.78 -13.73
C GLY A 415 16.13 -10.56 -14.36
N GLY A 416 15.01 -10.09 -13.80
CA GLY A 416 14.33 -8.85 -14.21
C GLY A 416 15.12 -7.58 -13.88
N PRO A 417 14.56 -6.40 -14.17
CA PRO A 417 15.17 -5.12 -13.79
C PRO A 417 15.32 -5.01 -12.28
N SER A 418 16.11 -4.03 -11.82
CA SER A 418 16.15 -3.72 -10.39
C SER A 418 14.75 -3.39 -9.88
N VAL A 419 14.50 -3.67 -8.61
CA VAL A 419 13.18 -3.41 -8.01
C VAL A 419 12.83 -1.93 -8.07
N GLU A 420 13.83 -1.05 -7.92
CA GLU A 420 13.67 0.39 -8.04
C GLU A 420 13.25 0.81 -9.45
N ASP A 421 13.82 0.18 -10.48
CA ASP A 421 13.46 0.43 -11.88
C ASP A 421 12.05 -0.09 -12.20
N ALA A 422 11.73 -1.28 -11.70
CA ALA A 422 10.41 -1.88 -11.84
C ALA A 422 9.32 -1.03 -11.16
N ASP A 423 9.61 -0.54 -9.95
CA ASP A 423 8.72 0.36 -9.22
C ASP A 423 8.50 1.67 -9.99
N LEU A 424 9.58 2.29 -10.48
CA LEU A 424 9.49 3.53 -11.25
C LEU A 424 8.69 3.33 -12.54
N PHE A 425 8.88 2.19 -13.21
CA PHE A 425 8.12 1.83 -14.41
C PHE A 425 6.62 1.67 -14.10
N LEU A 426 6.28 0.98 -13.01
CA LEU A 426 4.90 0.68 -12.62
C LEU A 426 4.17 1.92 -12.12
N HIS A 427 4.80 2.66 -11.21
CA HIS A 427 4.20 3.82 -10.54
C HIS A 427 4.38 5.14 -11.30
N GLY A 428 5.27 5.18 -12.29
CA GLY A 428 5.50 6.33 -13.17
C GLY A 428 4.43 6.52 -14.26
N LEU A 429 3.28 5.86 -14.14
CA LEU A 429 2.15 6.01 -15.06
C LEU A 429 1.05 6.87 -14.44
N PRO A 430 0.52 7.88 -15.14
CA PRO A 430 -0.72 8.54 -14.74
C PRO A 430 -1.84 7.51 -14.54
N ALA A 431 -2.66 7.66 -13.50
CA ALA A 431 -3.70 6.69 -13.17
C ALA A 431 -4.68 6.39 -14.34
N PRO A 432 -5.07 7.35 -15.21
CA PRO A 432 -5.88 7.05 -16.39
C PRO A 432 -5.20 6.10 -17.38
N VAL A 433 -3.89 6.25 -17.61
CA VAL A 433 -3.10 5.35 -18.48
C VAL A 433 -2.94 3.98 -17.83
N GLN A 434 -2.61 3.98 -16.53
CA GLN A 434 -2.51 2.75 -15.74
C GLN A 434 -3.82 1.98 -15.75
N LYS A 435 -4.98 2.66 -15.66
CA LYS A 435 -6.30 2.04 -15.77
C LYS A 435 -6.51 1.38 -17.13
N ALA A 436 -6.17 2.08 -18.22
CA ALA A 436 -6.29 1.53 -19.58
C ALA A 436 -5.44 0.25 -19.76
N ILE A 437 -4.19 0.28 -19.27
CA ILE A 437 -3.29 -0.90 -19.27
C ILE A 437 -3.88 -2.04 -18.42
N ASN A 438 -4.41 -1.72 -17.23
CA ASN A 438 -4.97 -2.75 -16.34
C ASN A 438 -6.23 -3.41 -16.91
N ILE A 439 -7.07 -2.69 -17.66
CA ILE A 439 -8.19 -3.29 -18.39
C ILE A 439 -7.68 -4.35 -19.39
N GLN A 440 -6.61 -4.05 -20.11
CA GLN A 440 -5.98 -5.01 -21.04
C GLN A 440 -5.39 -6.20 -20.28
N THR A 441 -4.61 -5.94 -19.22
CA THR A 441 -4.00 -6.96 -18.36
C THR A 441 -5.06 -7.89 -17.77
N THR A 442 -6.17 -7.35 -17.27
CA THR A 442 -7.27 -8.13 -16.68
C THR A 442 -7.88 -9.09 -17.69
N LYS A 443 -8.05 -8.65 -18.95
CA LYS A 443 -8.53 -9.52 -20.04
C LYS A 443 -7.55 -10.64 -20.38
N LEU A 444 -6.25 -10.36 -20.35
CA LEU A 444 -5.21 -11.38 -20.54
C LEU A 444 -5.19 -12.40 -19.39
N CYS A 445 -5.28 -11.93 -18.14
CA CYS A 445 -5.39 -12.82 -16.97
C CYS A 445 -6.64 -13.69 -17.04
N ALA A 446 -7.80 -13.11 -17.35
CA ALA A 446 -9.05 -13.87 -17.47
C ALA A 446 -9.03 -14.90 -18.61
N LYS A 447 -8.24 -14.66 -19.67
CA LYS A 447 -8.03 -15.65 -20.72
C LYS A 447 -7.22 -16.84 -20.23
N LEU A 448 -6.16 -16.61 -19.43
CA LEU A 448 -5.37 -17.66 -18.79
C LEU A 448 -6.22 -18.46 -17.80
N ASP A 449 -7.01 -17.76 -16.99
CA ASP A 449 -7.82 -18.31 -15.90
C ASP A 449 -9.22 -18.81 -16.34
N LYS A 450 -9.47 -18.92 -17.64
CA LYS A 450 -10.79 -19.20 -18.20
C LYS A 450 -11.48 -20.40 -17.54
N ASP A 451 -10.79 -21.52 -17.42
CA ASP A 451 -11.39 -22.76 -16.91
C ASP A 451 -11.73 -22.65 -15.41
N MET A 452 -10.88 -22.01 -14.64
CA MET A 452 -11.12 -21.68 -13.22
C MET A 452 -12.36 -20.80 -13.07
N LEU A 453 -12.45 -19.69 -13.83
CA LEU A 453 -13.56 -18.76 -13.77
C LEU A 453 -14.90 -19.41 -14.19
N VAL A 454 -14.86 -20.27 -15.21
CA VAL A 454 -16.03 -21.07 -15.63
C VAL A 454 -16.45 -22.03 -14.52
N GLY A 455 -15.50 -22.73 -13.90
CA GLY A 455 -15.75 -23.65 -12.78
C GLY A 455 -16.43 -22.96 -11.59
N LEU A 456 -15.88 -21.81 -11.16
CA LEU A 456 -16.44 -20.99 -10.10
C LEU A 456 -17.89 -20.55 -10.39
N ASN A 457 -18.13 -19.99 -11.57
CA ASN A 457 -19.46 -19.52 -11.95
C ASN A 457 -20.48 -20.67 -12.05
N LYS A 458 -20.06 -21.84 -12.53
CA LYS A 458 -20.88 -23.07 -12.57
C LYS A 458 -21.24 -23.55 -11.17
N ALA A 459 -20.32 -23.45 -10.20
CA ALA A 459 -20.55 -23.78 -8.79
C ALA A 459 -21.40 -22.72 -8.04
N GLY A 460 -21.81 -21.64 -8.71
CA GLY A 460 -22.63 -20.57 -8.14
C GLY A 460 -21.85 -19.39 -7.56
N PHE A 461 -20.52 -19.43 -7.56
CA PHE A 461 -19.67 -18.32 -7.15
C PHE A 461 -19.58 -17.29 -8.29
N LYS A 462 -20.05 -16.07 -8.07
CA LYS A 462 -20.12 -15.03 -9.11
C LYS A 462 -18.84 -14.20 -9.16
N THR A 463 -18.22 -14.18 -10.34
CA THR A 463 -16.99 -13.42 -10.59
C THR A 463 -17.24 -12.13 -11.35
N ASP A 464 -16.33 -11.16 -11.21
CA ASP A 464 -16.30 -9.91 -11.99
C ASP A 464 -14.88 -9.60 -12.49
N MET A 465 -14.76 -8.58 -13.34
CA MET A 465 -13.49 -8.11 -13.90
C MET A 465 -12.90 -6.91 -13.11
N GLY A 466 -13.40 -6.66 -11.90
CA GLY A 466 -13.06 -5.45 -11.15
C GLY A 466 -13.86 -4.23 -11.59
N SER A 467 -13.72 -3.13 -10.86
CA SER A 467 -14.37 -1.87 -11.20
C SER A 467 -13.92 -1.38 -12.57
N ASP A 468 -14.85 -1.07 -13.46
CA ASP A 468 -14.62 -0.68 -14.86
C ASP A 468 -13.71 -1.67 -15.63
N GLU A 469 -13.76 -2.95 -15.30
CA GLU A 469 -12.90 -4.01 -15.83
C GLU A 469 -11.38 -3.82 -15.54
N ALA A 470 -11.02 -2.92 -14.65
CA ALA A 470 -9.61 -2.59 -14.35
C ALA A 470 -8.94 -3.53 -13.33
N GLY A 471 -9.60 -4.60 -12.93
CA GLY A 471 -9.03 -5.75 -12.21
C GLY A 471 -8.50 -5.47 -10.81
N LEU A 472 -7.47 -6.27 -10.46
CA LEU A 472 -6.89 -6.36 -9.14
C LEU A 472 -6.37 -5.02 -8.60
N LEU A 473 -5.51 -4.33 -9.36
CA LEU A 473 -4.78 -3.16 -8.89
C LEU A 473 -5.71 -2.00 -8.54
N PHE A 474 -6.74 -1.76 -9.36
CA PHE A 474 -7.70 -0.69 -9.11
C PHE A 474 -8.68 -1.03 -7.97
N LYS A 475 -9.04 -2.30 -7.76
CA LYS A 475 -9.76 -2.69 -6.54
C LYS A 475 -8.91 -2.45 -5.30
N TYR A 476 -7.62 -2.75 -5.37
CA TYR A 476 -6.69 -2.50 -4.29
C TYR A 476 -6.56 -1.00 -3.97
N PHE A 477 -6.30 -0.15 -4.96
CA PHE A 477 -6.19 1.30 -4.78
C PHE A 477 -7.50 1.95 -4.30
N GLN A 478 -8.65 1.41 -4.68
CA GLN A 478 -9.94 1.97 -4.29
C GLN A 478 -10.24 1.78 -2.79
N ARG A 479 -9.86 0.64 -2.19
CA ARG A 479 -10.22 0.30 -0.81
C ARG A 479 -9.30 -0.67 -0.08
N GLY A 480 -8.12 -0.94 -0.60
CA GLY A 480 -7.15 -1.84 0.02
C GLY A 480 -7.50 -3.33 -0.07
N GLY A 481 -8.48 -3.74 -0.91
CA GLY A 481 -8.88 -5.14 -1.04
C GLY A 481 -10.14 -5.32 -1.89
N GLY A 482 -10.87 -6.42 -1.70
CA GLY A 482 -12.12 -6.68 -2.44
C GLY A 482 -11.96 -7.62 -3.63
N TYR A 483 -10.91 -8.44 -3.62
CA TYR A 483 -10.56 -9.42 -4.63
C TYR A 483 -10.09 -10.74 -3.98
N TYR A 484 -9.94 -11.75 -4.79
CA TYR A 484 -9.30 -13.01 -4.43
C TYR A 484 -8.18 -13.35 -5.43
N ILE A 485 -6.97 -13.56 -4.91
CA ILE A 485 -5.87 -14.18 -5.66
C ILE A 485 -5.91 -15.67 -5.32
N ASP A 486 -6.26 -16.49 -6.31
CA ASP A 486 -6.45 -17.92 -6.09
C ASP A 486 -5.12 -18.65 -5.86
N VAL A 487 -5.09 -19.37 -4.74
CA VAL A 487 -4.01 -20.28 -4.33
C VAL A 487 -4.52 -21.71 -4.08
N GLY A 488 -5.68 -22.05 -4.68
CA GLY A 488 -6.24 -23.42 -4.66
C GLY A 488 -7.71 -23.54 -4.23
N ALA A 489 -8.26 -22.60 -3.48
CA ALA A 489 -9.64 -22.70 -3.01
C ALA A 489 -10.67 -22.61 -4.14
N ALA A 490 -10.34 -21.96 -5.27
CA ALA A 490 -11.23 -21.95 -6.45
C ALA A 490 -11.53 -23.37 -6.97
N LYS A 491 -10.55 -24.28 -6.92
CA LYS A 491 -10.75 -25.68 -7.28
C LYS A 491 -11.70 -26.39 -6.31
N LEU A 492 -11.55 -26.17 -5.01
CA LEU A 492 -12.43 -26.75 -3.98
C LEU A 492 -13.90 -26.28 -4.15
N ILE A 493 -14.11 -25.02 -4.58
CA ILE A 493 -15.43 -24.50 -4.91
C ILE A 493 -15.97 -25.17 -6.17
N ALA A 494 -15.17 -25.26 -7.23
CA ALA A 494 -15.57 -25.84 -8.50
C ALA A 494 -15.93 -27.34 -8.36
N ASP A 495 -15.22 -28.07 -7.51
CA ASP A 495 -15.44 -29.48 -7.20
C ASP A 495 -16.59 -29.71 -6.20
N GLY A 496 -17.14 -28.65 -5.58
CA GLY A 496 -18.27 -28.70 -4.64
C GLY A 496 -17.89 -29.06 -3.19
N GLU A 497 -16.60 -29.09 -2.85
CA GLU A 497 -16.11 -29.29 -1.49
C GLU A 497 -16.37 -28.05 -0.62
N ILE A 498 -16.26 -26.86 -1.21
CA ILE A 498 -16.74 -25.60 -0.62
C ILE A 498 -18.03 -25.20 -1.33
N LYS A 499 -19.12 -25.14 -0.58
CA LYS A 499 -20.43 -24.67 -1.08
C LYS A 499 -20.49 -23.15 -1.12
N VAL A 500 -21.39 -22.62 -1.95
CA VAL A 500 -21.60 -21.17 -2.09
C VAL A 500 -23.06 -20.81 -1.87
N LYS A 501 -23.32 -19.87 -0.96
CA LYS A 501 -24.60 -19.16 -0.83
C LYS A 501 -24.41 -17.75 -1.39
N GLN A 502 -24.97 -17.48 -2.55
CA GLN A 502 -24.70 -16.26 -3.30
C GLN A 502 -25.93 -15.33 -3.37
N GLY A 503 -25.68 -14.01 -3.29
CA GLY A 503 -26.65 -12.97 -3.63
C GLY A 503 -27.69 -12.69 -2.55
N GLN A 504 -27.51 -13.21 -1.33
CA GLN A 504 -28.45 -13.00 -0.24
C GLN A 504 -27.80 -12.19 0.91
N GLU A 505 -28.55 -11.28 1.48
CA GLU A 505 -28.20 -10.61 2.74
C GLU A 505 -28.62 -11.49 3.93
N ILE A 506 -27.88 -11.37 5.03
CA ILE A 506 -28.18 -12.06 6.27
C ILE A 506 -29.18 -11.22 7.05
N SER A 507 -30.35 -11.81 7.37
CA SER A 507 -31.38 -11.15 8.17
C SER A 507 -31.22 -11.39 9.67
N GLU A 508 -30.71 -12.58 10.07
CA GLU A 508 -30.60 -12.96 11.49
C GLU A 508 -29.55 -14.07 11.66
N VAL A 509 -28.85 -14.03 12.78
CA VAL A 509 -28.06 -15.17 13.29
C VAL A 509 -28.95 -15.97 14.24
N LEU A 510 -29.09 -17.26 13.93
CA LEU A 510 -29.88 -18.21 14.73
C LEU A 510 -28.99 -18.94 15.75
N PRO A 511 -29.56 -19.56 16.79
CA PRO A 511 -28.77 -20.38 17.72
C PRO A 511 -27.95 -21.49 17.06
N TYR A 512 -28.33 -21.93 15.85
CA TYR A 512 -27.74 -23.05 15.11
C TYR A 512 -27.23 -22.67 13.71
N GLY A 513 -27.20 -21.38 13.35
CA GLY A 513 -26.78 -20.96 12.02
C GLY A 513 -27.20 -19.56 11.60
N ILE A 514 -27.56 -19.38 10.35
CA ILE A 514 -27.82 -18.09 9.72
C ILE A 514 -29.13 -18.16 8.95
N ARG A 515 -30.00 -17.14 9.07
CA ARG A 515 -31.16 -16.92 8.21
C ARG A 515 -30.90 -15.78 7.23
N PHE A 516 -31.30 -15.97 5.99
CA PHE A 516 -31.18 -14.97 4.93
C PHE A 516 -32.52 -14.23 4.70
N GLU A 517 -32.47 -13.11 3.97
CA GLU A 517 -33.67 -12.32 3.66
C GLU A 517 -34.70 -13.09 2.80
N ASP A 518 -34.26 -14.07 1.98
CA ASP A 518 -35.14 -14.95 1.23
C ASP A 518 -35.83 -16.02 2.09
N GLY A 519 -35.60 -16.01 3.41
CA GLY A 519 -36.15 -16.97 4.38
C GLY A 519 -35.41 -18.30 4.43
N SER A 520 -34.42 -18.54 3.57
CA SER A 520 -33.58 -19.75 3.64
C SER A 520 -32.67 -19.72 4.84
N GLU A 521 -32.27 -20.90 5.34
CA GLU A 521 -31.41 -21.05 6.48
C GLU A 521 -30.13 -21.84 6.11
N LEU A 522 -29.03 -21.51 6.77
CA LEU A 522 -27.76 -22.21 6.68
C LEU A 522 -27.34 -22.61 8.09
N GLU A 523 -27.33 -23.92 8.35
CA GLU A 523 -26.80 -24.43 9.64
C GLU A 523 -25.27 -24.26 9.71
N ALA A 524 -24.78 -23.85 10.85
CA ALA A 524 -23.35 -23.69 11.12
C ALA A 524 -23.01 -23.99 12.56
N ASP A 525 -21.90 -24.70 12.80
CA ASP A 525 -21.29 -24.87 14.11
C ASP A 525 -20.27 -23.74 14.38
N GLU A 526 -19.71 -23.15 13.31
CA GLU A 526 -18.79 -22.02 13.38
C GLU A 526 -19.15 -20.99 12.31
N ILE A 527 -19.07 -19.71 12.69
CA ILE A 527 -19.30 -18.57 11.81
C ILE A 527 -18.07 -17.66 11.85
N VAL A 528 -17.48 -17.39 10.68
CA VAL A 528 -16.34 -16.49 10.56
C VAL A 528 -16.70 -15.32 9.63
N TYR A 529 -16.66 -14.11 10.17
CA TYR A 529 -16.86 -12.87 9.40
C TYR A 529 -15.57 -12.46 8.72
N ALA A 530 -15.39 -12.82 7.45
CA ALA A 530 -14.33 -12.35 6.57
C ALA A 530 -14.77 -11.08 5.81
N THR A 531 -15.35 -10.15 6.53
CA THR A 531 -16.05 -8.95 6.02
C THR A 531 -15.13 -7.73 5.88
N GLY A 532 -13.82 -7.93 6.08
CA GLY A 532 -12.81 -6.89 5.91
C GLY A 532 -12.76 -5.89 7.05
N TYR A 533 -12.27 -4.69 6.74
CA TYR A 533 -11.93 -3.68 7.73
C TYR A 533 -12.51 -2.32 7.36
N GLN A 534 -12.61 -1.44 8.34
CA GLN A 534 -13.04 -0.06 8.13
C GLN A 534 -11.89 0.80 7.60
N ASN A 535 -12.19 1.99 7.10
CA ASN A 535 -11.17 2.93 6.63
C ASN A 535 -10.18 3.30 7.74
N MET A 536 -8.90 3.50 7.41
CA MET A 536 -7.85 3.86 8.38
C MET A 536 -8.20 5.12 9.19
N ARG A 537 -8.97 6.05 8.64
CA ARG A 537 -9.45 7.24 9.34
C ARG A 537 -10.27 6.89 10.58
N THR A 538 -11.02 5.80 10.58
CA THR A 538 -11.77 5.36 11.77
C THR A 538 -10.85 4.92 12.90
N GLN A 539 -9.68 4.37 12.57
CA GLN A 539 -8.63 4.09 13.55
C GLN A 539 -8.03 5.39 14.11
N SER A 540 -7.85 6.42 13.28
CA SER A 540 -7.39 7.73 13.72
C SER A 540 -8.32 8.33 14.77
N GLN A 541 -9.64 8.16 14.60
CA GLN A 541 -10.64 8.63 15.58
C GLN A 541 -10.48 7.95 16.94
N ILE A 542 -10.18 6.64 16.95
CA ILE A 542 -9.96 5.89 18.19
C ILE A 542 -8.67 6.35 18.88
N ILE A 543 -7.58 6.57 18.14
CA ILE A 543 -6.26 6.89 18.68
C ILE A 543 -6.16 8.36 19.09
N PHE A 544 -6.67 9.29 18.25
CA PHE A 544 -6.45 10.73 18.38
C PHE A 544 -7.69 11.54 18.74
N GLY A 545 -8.86 10.89 18.81
CA GLY A 545 -10.13 11.54 19.07
C GLY A 545 -10.68 12.37 17.90
N ASP A 546 -11.90 12.88 18.07
CA ASP A 546 -12.65 13.59 17.03
C ASP A 546 -11.99 14.88 16.56
N LYS A 547 -11.31 15.60 17.47
CA LYS A 547 -10.64 16.89 17.16
C LYS A 547 -9.58 16.75 16.05
N VAL A 548 -8.86 15.65 16.01
CA VAL A 548 -7.88 15.33 14.96
C VAL A 548 -8.59 14.68 13.78
N ALA A 549 -9.36 13.63 14.02
CA ALA A 549 -10.00 12.84 12.97
C ALA A 549 -10.95 13.66 12.06
N SER A 550 -11.60 14.71 12.59
CA SER A 550 -12.46 15.60 11.80
C SER A 550 -11.73 16.41 10.72
N LYS A 551 -10.42 16.62 10.88
CA LYS A 551 -9.59 17.33 9.89
C LYS A 551 -8.98 16.43 8.85
N LEU A 552 -8.87 15.12 9.15
CA LEU A 552 -8.29 14.15 8.24
C LEU A 552 -9.26 13.83 7.11
N GLN A 553 -8.72 13.66 5.91
CA GLN A 553 -9.47 13.19 4.75
C GLN A 553 -9.56 11.66 4.72
N ASN A 554 -10.46 11.12 3.90
CA ASN A 554 -10.56 9.68 3.71
C ASN A 554 -9.32 9.14 2.99
N VAL A 555 -8.86 8.00 3.47
CA VAL A 555 -7.73 7.25 2.91
C VAL A 555 -8.23 6.29 1.85
N TRP A 556 -7.42 6.02 0.84
CA TRP A 556 -7.73 5.22 -0.34
C TRP A 556 -8.73 5.87 -1.31
N GLY A 557 -8.69 5.40 -2.55
CA GLY A 557 -9.41 5.98 -3.66
C GLY A 557 -8.65 7.13 -4.30
N PHE A 558 -9.25 7.71 -5.32
CA PHE A 558 -8.63 8.74 -6.15
C PHE A 558 -9.34 10.09 -5.95
N ASN A 559 -8.57 11.18 -5.99
CA ASN A 559 -9.07 12.54 -6.01
C ASN A 559 -9.54 12.95 -7.43
N GLU A 560 -9.89 14.22 -7.62
CA GLU A 560 -10.37 14.75 -8.90
C GLU A 560 -9.29 14.76 -9.98
N GLU A 561 -8.01 14.81 -9.59
CA GLU A 561 -6.84 14.75 -10.48
C GLU A 561 -6.42 13.30 -10.79
N SER A 562 -7.17 12.31 -10.29
CA SER A 562 -6.86 10.89 -10.39
C SER A 562 -5.62 10.46 -9.61
N GLU A 563 -5.23 11.22 -8.59
CA GLU A 563 -4.17 10.87 -7.65
C GLU A 563 -4.73 10.18 -6.41
N MET A 564 -3.89 9.35 -5.75
CA MET A 564 -4.30 8.66 -4.53
C MET A 564 -4.63 9.67 -3.41
N LYS A 565 -5.77 9.48 -2.76
CA LYS A 565 -6.20 10.36 -1.66
C LYS A 565 -5.39 10.12 -0.40
N THR A 566 -4.84 11.18 0.19
CA THR A 566 -4.40 11.25 1.61
C THR A 566 -3.22 10.34 1.97
N MET A 567 -3.07 9.18 1.32
CA MET A 567 -1.94 8.29 1.53
C MET A 567 -0.66 8.94 1.01
N TRP A 568 0.40 8.93 1.84
CA TRP A 568 1.75 9.38 1.49
C TRP A 568 1.88 10.87 1.15
N GLN A 569 0.89 11.67 1.47
CA GLN A 569 0.82 13.11 1.18
C GLN A 569 0.08 13.85 2.30
N ASP A 570 -0.24 15.13 2.11
CA ASP A 570 -0.99 15.92 3.08
C ASP A 570 -2.32 15.24 3.44
N SER A 571 -2.51 15.03 4.74
CA SER A 571 -3.69 14.38 5.30
C SER A 571 -4.86 15.33 5.57
N GLY A 572 -4.65 16.64 5.40
CA GLY A 572 -5.52 17.73 5.86
C GLY A 572 -5.24 18.19 7.30
N HIS A 573 -4.28 17.57 7.99
CA HIS A 573 -3.84 17.99 9.32
C HIS A 573 -2.32 18.16 9.35
N PRO A 574 -1.79 19.36 9.67
CA PRO A 574 -0.34 19.57 9.74
C PRO A 574 0.31 18.58 10.72
N GLY A 575 1.48 18.05 10.34
CA GLY A 575 2.21 17.08 11.16
C GLY A 575 1.56 15.72 11.32
N PHE A 576 0.52 15.40 10.53
CA PHE A 576 -0.10 14.08 10.53
C PHE A 576 -0.04 13.43 9.15
N TRP A 577 0.40 12.18 9.07
CA TRP A 577 0.61 11.44 7.83
C TRP A 577 -0.01 10.05 7.89
N PHE A 578 -0.50 9.56 6.76
CA PHE A 578 -0.87 8.16 6.60
C PHE A 578 0.16 7.42 5.77
N HIS A 579 0.52 6.22 6.22
CA HIS A 579 1.36 5.31 5.47
C HIS A 579 0.85 3.87 5.61
N GLY A 580 0.73 3.17 4.48
CA GLY A 580 0.20 1.81 4.46
C GLY A 580 0.27 1.19 3.06
N GLY A 581 -0.13 -0.07 2.98
CA GLY A 581 -0.15 -0.83 1.74
C GLY A 581 0.57 -2.18 1.87
N ASN A 582 0.68 -2.92 0.75
CA ASN A 582 1.53 -4.10 0.68
C ASN A 582 3.02 -3.71 0.73
N LEU A 583 3.92 -4.69 0.68
CA LEU A 583 5.36 -4.45 0.83
C LEU A 583 5.90 -3.53 -0.28
N ALA A 584 5.51 -3.77 -1.53
CA ALA A 584 5.98 -2.99 -2.68
C ALA A 584 5.56 -1.52 -2.62
N ILE A 585 4.28 -1.25 -2.32
CA ILE A 585 3.77 0.12 -2.20
C ILE A 585 4.39 0.82 -1.00
N CYS A 586 4.56 0.13 0.13
CA CYS A 586 5.28 0.67 1.28
C CYS A 586 6.75 1.01 0.93
N ARG A 587 7.43 0.16 0.16
CA ARG A 587 8.80 0.41 -0.32
C ARG A 587 8.88 1.67 -1.17
N PHE A 588 8.02 1.80 -2.17
CA PHE A 588 8.06 2.92 -3.12
C PHE A 588 7.66 4.24 -2.46
N TYR A 589 6.48 4.32 -1.87
CA TYR A 589 5.93 5.57 -1.37
C TYR A 589 6.54 6.05 -0.04
N SER A 590 7.20 5.17 0.73
CA SER A 590 7.95 5.61 1.93
C SER A 590 9.05 6.61 1.60
N LYS A 591 9.67 6.53 0.42
CA LYS A 591 10.69 7.48 -0.02
C LYS A 591 10.10 8.87 -0.21
N LEU A 592 8.97 8.96 -0.93
CA LEU A 592 8.29 10.22 -1.18
C LEU A 592 7.79 10.87 0.11
N LEU A 593 7.21 10.07 1.02
CA LEU A 593 6.78 10.54 2.33
C LEU A 593 7.96 11.09 3.16
N ALA A 594 9.08 10.37 3.21
CA ALA A 594 10.24 10.79 3.98
C ALA A 594 10.89 12.06 3.40
N LEU A 595 10.92 12.23 2.07
CA LEU A 595 11.40 13.45 1.42
C LEU A 595 10.52 14.66 1.73
N GLN A 596 9.19 14.51 1.77
CA GLN A 596 8.27 15.57 2.17
C GLN A 596 8.54 16.01 3.62
N ILE A 597 8.65 15.06 4.55
CA ILE A 597 8.98 15.35 5.95
C ILE A 597 10.35 16.03 6.04
N LYS A 598 11.37 15.54 5.31
CA LYS A 598 12.70 16.16 5.29
C LYS A 598 12.64 17.61 4.76
N GLY A 599 11.87 17.85 3.72
CA GLY A 599 11.66 19.18 3.15
C GLY A 599 11.04 20.17 4.16
N LEU A 600 10.04 19.72 4.93
CA LEU A 600 9.45 20.51 6.03
C LEU A 600 10.48 20.79 7.14
N GLU A 601 11.23 19.77 7.56
CA GLU A 601 12.23 19.86 8.62
C GLU A 601 13.38 20.80 8.28
N THR A 602 13.71 20.93 7.01
CA THR A 602 14.78 21.82 6.51
C THR A 602 14.27 23.17 6.03
N GLY A 603 12.96 23.40 6.07
CA GLY A 603 12.33 24.66 5.64
C GLY A 603 12.36 24.90 4.13
N LEU A 604 12.59 23.84 3.33
CA LEU A 604 12.55 23.90 1.87
C LEU A 604 11.12 24.15 1.35
N TYR A 605 10.12 23.72 2.08
CA TYR A 605 8.73 24.10 1.87
C TYR A 605 7.94 24.14 3.18
N ARG A 606 6.69 24.59 3.13
CA ARG A 606 5.79 24.75 4.28
C ARG A 606 4.43 24.12 3.97
N TYR A 607 3.67 23.79 5.01
CA TYR A 607 2.27 23.37 4.84
C TYR A 607 1.46 24.46 4.13
N GLY A 608 0.75 24.07 3.06
CA GLY A 608 -0.03 24.96 2.22
C GLY A 608 0.69 25.52 0.99
N ASP A 609 1.94 25.10 0.73
CA ASP A 609 2.67 25.43 -0.50
C ASP A 609 2.27 24.53 -1.70
N PHE A 610 1.32 23.57 -1.51
CA PHE A 610 0.80 22.65 -2.53
C PHE A 610 -0.63 22.95 -2.91
#